data_c916d7f78a291470cd5be6fcbb99b7f5
#
_entry.id   c916d7f78a291470cd5be6fcbb99b7f5
#
_cell.length_a   1.000
_cell.length_b   1.000
_cell.length_c   1.000
_cell.angle_alpha   90.00
_cell.angle_beta   90.00
_cell.angle_gamma   90.00
#
_symmetry.space_group_name_H-M   'P 1'
#
loop_
_entity.id
_entity.type
_entity.pdbx_description
1 polymer ?
#
loop_
_entity_poly.entity_id
_entity_poly.type
_entity_poly.pdbx_seq_one_letter_code
_entity_poly.pdbx_strand_id
1 'polypeptide(L)'
;MMTTMLFRLLSIAAPAAVLPTLLAGFLAATAGISLIASAAWIIASAALAPPLSALALAITCVRACGIGRAVFRYLERLLSHRLAFGCYETLQQATYRRSAAVIPMREGNVREGEFLHDLLTGCETLRDFYLRAVPPPLIALALVLLTCAVLLPLSIPAATAVFLLFLLHLAFPLLLRETELRAQSADYRSSLLDQLDGRTELRAAGSTQHAQAVLDEAAATFQRERTARGRKREQLFTLLDVL
;
A
#
# COMPACT_ATOMS: atom_id res chain seq x y z
N MET A 1 10.10 12.04 16.06
CA MET A 1 9.47 10.83 16.63
C MET A 1 9.01 9.84 15.55
N MET A 2 8.41 10.28 14.44
CA MET A 2 7.94 9.42 13.34
C MET A 2 9.08 8.76 12.55
N THR A 3 10.18 9.47 12.31
CA THR A 3 11.37 8.96 11.60
C THR A 3 12.10 7.86 12.36
N THR A 4 12.21 7.98 13.69
CA THR A 4 12.81 6.94 14.55
C THR A 4 11.96 5.68 14.67
N MET A 5 10.62 5.80 14.61
CA MET A 5 9.74 4.64 14.54
C MET A 5 9.83 3.93 13.18
N LEU A 6 9.84 4.67 12.07
CA LEU A 6 10.04 4.12 10.73
C LEU A 6 11.38 3.37 10.62
N PHE A 7 12.45 3.92 11.18
CA PHE A 7 13.78 3.28 11.16
C PHE A 7 13.80 1.98 12.00
N ARG A 8 13.13 1.96 13.15
CA ARG A 8 12.97 0.75 13.96
C ARG A 8 12.09 -0.31 13.28
N LEU A 9 11.05 0.11 12.57
CA LEU A 9 10.22 -0.80 11.78
C LEU A 9 10.99 -1.38 10.59
N LEU A 10 11.80 -0.57 9.89
CA LEU A 10 12.68 -1.04 8.83
C LEU A 10 13.76 -2.01 9.32
N SER A 11 14.22 -1.87 10.57
CA SER A 11 15.21 -2.78 11.16
C SER A 11 14.66 -4.16 11.57
N ILE A 12 13.32 -4.31 11.65
CA ILE A 12 12.66 -5.61 11.93
C ILE A 12 12.69 -6.51 10.70
N ALA A 13 12.62 -5.92 9.49
CA ALA A 13 12.78 -6.69 8.26
C ALA A 13 14.28 -6.89 7.99
N ALA A 14 14.73 -8.12 7.98
CA ALA A 14 16.10 -8.43 7.59
C ALA A 14 16.39 -7.85 6.20
N PRO A 15 17.41 -7.00 6.03
CA PRO A 15 17.71 -6.36 4.73
C PRO A 15 17.96 -7.39 3.62
N ALA A 16 18.43 -8.58 4.01
CA ALA A 16 18.60 -9.73 3.12
C ALA A 16 17.30 -10.23 2.47
N ALA A 17 16.13 -10.01 3.11
CA ALA A 17 14.84 -10.40 2.56
C ALA A 17 14.16 -9.28 1.75
N VAL A 18 14.48 -8.02 2.06
CA VAL A 18 13.93 -6.84 1.35
C VAL A 18 14.57 -6.67 -0.02
N LEU A 19 15.89 -6.84 -0.12
CA LEU A 19 16.62 -6.61 -1.37
C LEU A 19 16.14 -7.48 -2.56
N PRO A 20 15.97 -8.80 -2.42
CA PRO A 20 15.47 -9.62 -3.55
C PRO A 20 14.03 -9.25 -3.96
N THR A 21 13.21 -8.80 -3.02
CA THR A 21 11.86 -8.31 -3.33
C THR A 21 11.90 -7.03 -4.18
N LEU A 22 12.75 -6.07 -3.80
CA LEU A 22 12.94 -4.84 -4.55
C LEU A 22 13.54 -5.10 -5.93
N LEU A 23 14.52 -5.99 -6.03
CA LEU A 23 15.13 -6.38 -7.30
C LEU A 23 14.11 -7.05 -8.25
N ALA A 24 13.33 -7.98 -7.74
CA ALA A 24 12.29 -8.64 -8.54
C ALA A 24 11.23 -7.62 -9.04
N GLY A 25 10.78 -6.71 -8.19
CA GLY A 25 9.85 -5.65 -8.56
C GLY A 25 10.43 -4.66 -9.56
N PHE A 26 11.69 -4.26 -9.37
CA PHE A 26 12.42 -3.40 -10.31
C PHE A 26 12.56 -4.05 -11.68
N LEU A 27 12.98 -5.33 -11.74
CA LEU A 27 13.11 -6.09 -12.98
C LEU A 27 11.76 -6.28 -13.68
N ALA A 28 10.68 -6.55 -12.92
CA ALA A 28 9.33 -6.66 -13.47
C ALA A 28 8.88 -5.36 -14.15
N ALA A 29 9.12 -4.22 -13.50
CA ALA A 29 8.73 -2.92 -14.00
C ALA A 29 9.61 -2.48 -15.19
N THR A 30 10.92 -2.71 -15.12
CA THR A 30 11.86 -2.43 -16.23
C THR A 30 11.49 -3.27 -17.46
N ALA A 31 11.18 -4.58 -17.28
CA ALA A 31 10.71 -5.42 -18.36
C ALA A 31 9.40 -4.90 -19.00
N GLY A 32 8.49 -4.35 -18.18
CA GLY A 32 7.27 -3.70 -18.66
C GLY A 32 7.53 -2.45 -19.51
N ILE A 33 8.40 -1.57 -19.07
CA ILE A 33 8.79 -0.37 -19.80
C ILE A 33 9.51 -0.75 -21.11
N SER A 34 10.46 -1.69 -21.04
CA SER A 34 11.20 -2.17 -22.21
C SER A 34 10.29 -2.84 -23.24
N LEU A 35 9.24 -3.53 -22.79
CA LEU A 35 8.23 -4.12 -23.68
C LEU A 35 7.49 -3.03 -24.47
N ILE A 36 7.03 -1.98 -23.79
CA ILE A 36 6.29 -0.86 -24.42
C ILE A 36 7.24 -0.12 -25.38
N ALA A 37 8.45 0.19 -24.95
CA ALA A 37 9.45 0.88 -25.78
C ALA A 37 9.81 0.08 -27.04
N SER A 38 10.04 -1.24 -26.89
CA SER A 38 10.35 -2.12 -28.03
C SER A 38 9.16 -2.24 -28.98
N ALA A 39 7.93 -2.33 -28.46
CA ALA A 39 6.73 -2.35 -29.28
C ALA A 39 6.53 -1.04 -30.08
N ALA A 40 6.70 0.11 -29.42
CA ALA A 40 6.63 1.41 -30.07
C ALA A 40 7.71 1.56 -31.14
N TRP A 41 8.94 1.11 -30.86
CA TRP A 41 10.03 1.11 -31.85
C TRP A 41 9.73 0.22 -33.07
N ILE A 42 9.16 -0.98 -32.87
CA ILE A 42 8.74 -1.87 -33.97
C ILE A 42 7.70 -1.18 -34.84
N ILE A 43 6.69 -0.57 -34.25
CA ILE A 43 5.62 0.13 -34.99
C ILE A 43 6.20 1.28 -35.83
N ALA A 44 7.06 2.12 -35.23
CA ALA A 44 7.70 3.22 -35.90
C ALA A 44 8.64 2.75 -37.03
N SER A 45 9.41 1.68 -36.78
CA SER A 45 10.34 1.12 -37.78
C SER A 45 9.61 0.44 -38.93
N ALA A 46 8.48 -0.24 -38.67
CA ALA A 46 7.68 -0.90 -39.71
C ALA A 46 7.14 0.10 -40.76
N ALA A 47 6.93 1.36 -40.39
CA ALA A 47 6.52 2.42 -41.34
C ALA A 47 7.56 2.66 -42.46
N LEU A 48 8.84 2.30 -42.22
CA LEU A 48 9.93 2.41 -43.18
C LEU A 48 10.08 1.16 -44.05
N ALA A 49 9.17 0.17 -43.93
CA ALA A 49 9.16 -1.10 -44.64
C ALA A 49 10.52 -1.85 -44.66
N PRO A 50 11.23 -2.00 -43.51
CA PRO A 50 12.50 -2.70 -43.49
C PRO A 50 12.32 -4.18 -43.72
N PRO A 51 13.37 -4.95 -44.12
CA PRO A 51 13.32 -6.38 -44.23
C PRO A 51 13.01 -7.02 -42.85
N LEU A 52 12.25 -8.11 -42.84
CA LEU A 52 11.84 -8.81 -41.61
C LEU A 52 13.03 -9.20 -40.71
N SER A 53 14.18 -9.46 -41.29
CA SER A 53 15.43 -9.78 -40.56
C SER A 53 15.87 -8.60 -39.63
N ALA A 54 15.66 -7.36 -40.04
CA ALA A 54 16.00 -6.19 -39.23
C ALA A 54 15.09 -6.04 -37.99
N LEU A 55 13.86 -6.53 -38.08
CA LEU A 55 12.90 -6.49 -36.95
C LEU A 55 13.00 -7.72 -36.03
N ALA A 56 13.69 -8.78 -36.46
CA ALA A 56 13.74 -10.07 -35.73
C ALA A 56 14.25 -9.92 -34.29
N LEU A 57 15.29 -9.10 -34.08
CA LEU A 57 15.83 -8.84 -32.75
C LEU A 57 14.81 -8.14 -31.83
N ALA A 58 14.13 -7.14 -32.33
CA ALA A 58 13.14 -6.40 -31.56
C ALA A 58 11.91 -7.28 -31.22
N ILE A 59 11.47 -8.12 -32.14
CA ILE A 59 10.39 -9.09 -31.89
C ILE A 59 10.79 -10.08 -30.80
N THR A 60 12.02 -10.55 -30.82
CA THR A 60 12.56 -11.44 -29.78
C THR A 60 12.62 -10.72 -28.44
N CYS A 61 13.04 -9.45 -28.43
CA CYS A 61 13.10 -8.61 -27.23
C CYS A 61 11.72 -8.41 -26.61
N VAL A 62 10.68 -8.12 -27.41
CA VAL A 62 9.29 -7.99 -26.94
C VAL A 62 8.81 -9.30 -26.27
N ARG A 63 9.10 -10.46 -26.90
CA ARG A 63 8.74 -11.75 -26.33
C ARG A 63 9.46 -12.02 -25.00
N ALA A 64 10.77 -11.77 -24.96
CA ALA A 64 11.58 -11.94 -23.75
C ALA A 64 11.12 -11.01 -22.62
N CYS A 65 10.84 -9.75 -22.92
CA CYS A 65 10.32 -8.77 -21.96
C CYS A 65 8.92 -9.15 -21.45
N GLY A 66 8.05 -9.67 -22.33
CA GLY A 66 6.71 -10.13 -21.94
C GLY A 66 6.76 -11.29 -20.93
N ILE A 67 7.57 -12.31 -21.22
CA ILE A 67 7.78 -13.46 -20.32
C ILE A 67 8.49 -13.00 -19.04
N GLY A 68 9.56 -12.22 -19.17
CA GLY A 68 10.32 -11.67 -18.04
C GLY A 68 9.46 -10.87 -17.07
N ARG A 69 8.61 -9.98 -17.60
CA ARG A 69 7.65 -9.24 -16.79
C ARG A 69 6.74 -10.14 -15.96
N ALA A 70 6.20 -11.20 -16.55
CA ALA A 70 5.30 -12.12 -15.86
C ALA A 70 6.05 -12.88 -14.75
N VAL A 71 7.24 -13.42 -15.06
CA VAL A 71 8.07 -14.18 -14.12
C VAL A 71 8.53 -13.29 -12.95
N PHE A 72 9.10 -12.12 -13.25
CA PHE A 72 9.58 -11.22 -12.19
C PHE A 72 8.44 -10.65 -11.34
N ARG A 73 7.25 -10.41 -11.92
CA ARG A 73 6.07 -10.02 -11.16
C ARG A 73 5.59 -11.12 -10.21
N TYR A 74 5.63 -12.35 -10.65
CA TYR A 74 5.33 -13.51 -9.80
C TYR A 74 6.35 -13.64 -8.66
N LEU A 75 7.64 -13.52 -8.96
CA LEU A 75 8.70 -13.58 -7.96
C LEU A 75 8.59 -12.42 -6.94
N GLU A 76 8.35 -11.21 -7.41
CA GLU A 76 8.12 -10.05 -6.54
C GLU A 76 6.98 -10.32 -5.56
N ARG A 77 5.86 -10.82 -6.06
CA ARG A 77 4.70 -11.13 -5.23
C ARG A 77 4.99 -12.24 -4.21
N LEU A 78 5.68 -13.29 -4.64
CA LEU A 78 6.07 -14.40 -3.75
C LEU A 78 7.02 -13.94 -2.64
N LEU A 79 8.03 -13.16 -2.99
CA LEU A 79 9.02 -12.63 -2.05
C LEU A 79 8.40 -11.60 -1.09
N SER A 80 7.52 -10.72 -1.60
CA SER A 80 6.78 -9.76 -0.79
C SER A 80 5.91 -10.46 0.25
N HIS A 81 5.19 -11.51 -0.14
CA HIS A 81 4.38 -12.28 0.81
C HIS A 81 5.25 -12.98 1.87
N ARG A 82 6.36 -13.61 1.47
CA ARG A 82 7.28 -14.25 2.43
C ARG A 82 7.83 -13.23 3.43
N LEU A 83 8.23 -12.06 2.94
CA LEU A 83 8.71 -10.98 3.78
C LEU A 83 7.63 -10.51 4.78
N ALA A 84 6.40 -10.32 4.31
CA ALA A 84 5.29 -9.88 5.14
C ALA A 84 4.94 -10.87 6.24
N PHE A 85 4.88 -12.16 5.93
CA PHE A 85 4.61 -13.19 6.93
C PHE A 85 5.75 -13.33 7.94
N GLY A 86 7.02 -13.23 7.52
CA GLY A 86 8.15 -13.21 8.43
C GLY A 86 8.13 -12.01 9.38
N CYS A 87 7.80 -10.82 8.89
CA CYS A 87 7.61 -9.63 9.72
C CYS A 87 6.42 -9.80 10.69
N TYR A 88 5.31 -10.35 10.21
CA TYR A 88 4.12 -10.60 11.03
C TYR A 88 4.43 -11.56 12.18
N GLU A 89 5.08 -12.69 11.90
CA GLU A 89 5.51 -13.67 12.91
C GLU A 89 6.41 -13.03 13.97
N THR A 90 7.41 -12.25 13.54
CA THR A 90 8.34 -11.58 14.46
C THR A 90 7.62 -10.57 15.35
N LEU A 91 6.69 -9.78 14.78
CA LEU A 91 5.88 -8.81 15.51
C LEU A 91 4.94 -9.52 16.51
N GLN A 92 4.28 -10.58 16.07
CA GLN A 92 3.36 -11.34 16.92
C GLN A 92 4.09 -11.96 18.12
N GLN A 93 5.26 -12.57 17.89
CA GLN A 93 6.08 -13.13 18.99
C GLN A 93 6.55 -12.05 19.96
N ALA A 94 7.04 -10.90 19.44
CA ALA A 94 7.49 -9.79 20.28
C ALA A 94 6.35 -9.20 21.11
N THR A 95 5.17 -9.06 20.51
CA THR A 95 3.97 -8.55 21.16
C THR A 95 3.49 -9.52 22.23
N TYR A 96 3.39 -10.82 21.91
CA TYR A 96 3.01 -11.86 22.88
C TYR A 96 3.93 -11.89 24.10
N ARG A 97 5.25 -11.87 23.90
CA ARG A 97 6.22 -11.85 25.03
C ARG A 97 6.04 -10.63 25.93
N ARG A 98 5.75 -9.47 25.37
CA ARG A 98 5.53 -8.23 26.13
C ARG A 98 4.19 -8.29 26.87
N SER A 99 3.15 -8.79 26.23
CA SER A 99 1.82 -8.93 26.83
C SER A 99 1.82 -9.97 27.97
N ALA A 100 2.48 -11.10 27.80
CA ALA A 100 2.62 -12.13 28.82
C ALA A 100 3.32 -11.63 30.10
N ALA A 101 4.15 -10.61 30.01
CA ALA A 101 4.80 -9.98 31.16
C ALA A 101 3.87 -9.01 31.94
N VAL A 102 2.75 -8.59 31.34
CA VAL A 102 1.81 -7.60 31.89
C VAL A 102 0.51 -8.25 32.36
N ILE A 103 0.18 -9.45 31.88
CA ILE A 103 -0.99 -10.24 32.29
C ILE A 103 -0.62 -11.08 33.54
N PRO A 104 -1.45 -11.09 34.65
CA PRO A 104 -2.77 -10.47 34.75
C PRO A 104 -2.68 -8.95 34.97
N MET A 105 -3.49 -8.19 34.24
CA MET A 105 -3.59 -6.75 34.43
C MET A 105 -4.18 -6.47 35.82
N ARG A 106 -3.33 -5.92 36.69
CA ARG A 106 -3.75 -5.38 37.96
C ARG A 106 -4.47 -4.07 37.71
N GLU A 107 -5.77 -4.05 37.97
CA GLU A 107 -6.63 -2.85 38.00
C GLU A 107 -6.55 -1.95 36.75
N GLY A 108 -7.56 -2.02 35.93
CA GLY A 108 -7.81 -1.10 34.83
C GLY A 108 -8.95 -1.56 33.93
N ASN A 109 -9.77 -0.64 33.48
CA ASN A 109 -10.97 -0.82 32.65
C ASN A 109 -10.73 -1.43 31.25
N VAL A 110 -9.61 -2.07 31.00
CA VAL A 110 -9.31 -2.69 29.70
C VAL A 110 -9.72 -4.18 29.76
N ARG A 111 -10.72 -4.54 28.98
CA ARG A 111 -11.13 -5.94 28.81
C ARG A 111 -10.02 -6.71 28.09
N GLU A 112 -9.64 -7.87 28.61
CA GLU A 112 -8.56 -8.70 28.02
C GLU A 112 -8.79 -9.02 26.54
N GLY A 113 -10.05 -9.21 26.13
CA GLY A 113 -10.44 -9.46 24.75
C GLY A 113 -10.20 -8.26 23.81
N GLU A 114 -10.45 -7.04 24.29
CA GLU A 114 -10.22 -5.80 23.55
C GLU A 114 -8.72 -5.57 23.35
N PHE A 115 -7.94 -5.74 24.40
CA PHE A 115 -6.48 -5.65 24.34
C PHE A 115 -5.88 -6.65 23.34
N LEU A 116 -6.33 -7.91 23.36
CA LEU A 116 -5.87 -8.92 22.42
C LEU A 116 -6.28 -8.59 20.99
N HIS A 117 -7.49 -8.09 20.77
CA HIS A 117 -7.95 -7.66 19.44
C HIS A 117 -7.12 -6.51 18.89
N ASP A 118 -6.83 -5.50 19.69
CA ASP A 118 -6.02 -4.35 19.29
C ASP A 118 -4.59 -4.75 18.96
N LEU A 119 -4.00 -5.67 19.71
CA LEU A 119 -2.69 -6.21 19.43
C LEU A 119 -2.63 -6.97 18.10
N LEU A 120 -3.60 -7.83 17.83
CA LEU A 120 -3.67 -8.61 16.59
C LEU A 120 -3.90 -7.67 15.39
N THR A 121 -4.85 -6.75 15.49
CA THR A 121 -5.15 -5.75 14.46
C THR A 121 -3.96 -4.82 14.19
N GLY A 122 -3.23 -4.45 15.26
CA GLY A 122 -1.99 -3.68 15.14
C GLY A 122 -0.90 -4.41 14.35
N CYS A 123 -0.69 -5.69 14.61
CA CYS A 123 0.26 -6.53 13.88
C CYS A 123 -0.13 -6.68 12.39
N GLU A 124 -1.42 -6.86 12.09
CA GLU A 124 -1.93 -6.92 10.72
C GLU A 124 -1.76 -5.60 9.97
N THR A 125 -2.05 -4.49 10.62
CA THR A 125 -1.88 -3.14 10.07
C THR A 125 -0.41 -2.87 9.73
N LEU A 126 0.51 -3.26 10.59
CA LEU A 126 1.95 -3.12 10.36
C LEU A 126 2.43 -4.01 9.21
N ARG A 127 1.95 -5.25 9.12
CA ARG A 127 2.24 -6.14 7.98
C ARG A 127 1.80 -5.51 6.67
N ASP A 128 0.57 -5.01 6.60
CA ASP A 128 0.02 -4.40 5.39
C ASP A 128 0.74 -3.10 5.02
N PHE A 129 1.16 -2.31 6.01
CA PHE A 129 2.00 -1.15 5.80
C PHE A 129 3.33 -1.53 5.15
N TYR A 130 4.01 -2.57 5.64
CA TYR A 130 5.26 -3.06 5.06
C TYR A 130 5.11 -3.48 3.60
N LEU A 131 4.02 -4.21 3.28
CA LEU A 131 3.76 -4.68 1.92
C LEU A 131 3.46 -3.56 0.93
N ARG A 132 2.68 -2.56 1.36
CA ARG A 132 2.09 -1.56 0.46
C ARG A 132 2.81 -0.22 0.46
N ALA A 133 3.47 0.14 1.55
CA ALA A 133 4.07 1.46 1.70
C ALA A 133 5.58 1.50 1.44
N VAL A 134 6.31 0.39 1.61
CA VAL A 134 7.77 0.40 1.51
C VAL A 134 8.27 0.03 0.10
N PRO A 135 7.92 -1.13 -0.50
CA PRO A 135 8.49 -1.53 -1.80
C PRO A 135 8.09 -0.64 -2.97
N PRO A 136 6.80 -0.22 -3.15
CA PRO A 136 6.41 0.51 -4.34
C PRO A 136 7.15 1.85 -4.56
N PRO A 137 7.29 2.74 -3.54
CA PRO A 137 8.00 4.01 -3.76
C PRO A 137 9.50 3.81 -4.00
N LEU A 138 10.13 2.79 -3.41
CA LEU A 138 11.54 2.49 -3.66
C LEU A 138 11.77 1.97 -5.07
N ILE A 139 10.89 1.08 -5.56
CA ILE A 139 10.93 0.59 -6.94
C ILE A 139 10.68 1.73 -7.90
N ALA A 140 9.68 2.59 -7.64
CA ALA A 140 9.38 3.76 -8.47
C ALA A 140 10.56 4.73 -8.52
N LEU A 141 11.21 5.02 -7.39
CA LEU A 141 12.40 5.86 -7.34
C LEU A 141 13.54 5.28 -8.19
N ALA A 142 13.83 3.98 -8.06
CA ALA A 142 14.86 3.33 -8.85
C ALA A 142 14.57 3.38 -10.36
N LEU A 143 13.29 3.21 -10.75
CA LEU A 143 12.84 3.32 -12.14
C LEU A 143 12.99 4.74 -12.69
N VAL A 144 12.58 5.73 -11.91
CA VAL A 144 12.71 7.15 -12.32
C VAL A 144 14.18 7.51 -12.50
N LEU A 145 15.05 7.10 -11.58
CA LEU A 145 16.50 7.31 -11.72
C LEU A 145 17.05 6.65 -12.97
N LEU A 146 16.66 5.40 -13.26
CA LEU A 146 17.05 4.72 -14.50
C LEU A 146 16.53 5.45 -15.74
N THR A 147 15.27 5.84 -15.76
CA THR A 147 14.64 6.55 -16.88
C THR A 147 15.30 7.91 -17.10
N CYS A 148 15.57 8.67 -16.03
CA CYS A 148 16.29 9.92 -16.10
C CYS A 148 17.72 9.72 -16.63
N ALA A 149 18.44 8.70 -16.19
CA ALA A 149 19.79 8.38 -16.68
C ALA A 149 19.82 8.08 -18.18
N VAL A 150 18.77 7.41 -18.71
CA VAL A 150 18.63 7.13 -20.16
C VAL A 150 18.20 8.38 -20.94
N LEU A 151 17.33 9.22 -20.40
CA LEU A 151 16.81 10.42 -21.07
C LEU A 151 17.76 11.61 -21.02
N LEU A 152 18.60 11.72 -19.99
CA LEU A 152 19.48 12.87 -19.78
C LEU A 152 20.37 13.18 -21.01
N PRO A 153 21.03 12.19 -21.65
CA PRO A 153 21.84 12.44 -22.86
C PRO A 153 21.02 12.78 -24.11
N LEU A 154 19.71 12.42 -24.13
CA LEU A 154 18.83 12.66 -25.27
C LEU A 154 18.12 14.01 -25.17
N SER A 155 17.58 14.32 -23.97
CA SER A 155 16.76 15.52 -23.75
C SER A 155 16.68 15.87 -22.27
N ILE A 156 17.38 16.93 -21.87
CA ILE A 156 17.32 17.46 -20.49
C ILE A 156 15.89 17.82 -20.07
N PRO A 157 15.07 18.54 -20.91
CA PRO A 157 13.71 18.89 -20.51
C PRO A 157 12.80 17.66 -20.31
N ALA A 158 13.00 16.57 -21.07
CA ALA A 158 12.24 15.34 -20.89
C ALA A 158 12.60 14.66 -19.56
N ALA A 159 13.88 14.57 -19.22
CA ALA A 159 14.34 14.01 -17.96
C ALA A 159 13.82 14.81 -16.74
N THR A 160 13.86 16.13 -16.81
CA THR A 160 13.34 17.00 -15.74
C THR A 160 11.82 16.88 -15.60
N ALA A 161 11.06 16.76 -16.69
CA ALA A 161 9.62 16.56 -16.65
C ALA A 161 9.25 15.25 -15.96
N VAL A 162 9.91 14.14 -16.31
CA VAL A 162 9.68 12.82 -15.65
C VAL A 162 9.98 12.89 -14.16
N PHE A 163 11.07 13.54 -13.76
CA PHE A 163 11.43 13.69 -12.35
C PHE A 163 10.43 14.55 -11.58
N LEU A 164 9.96 15.65 -12.16
CA LEU A 164 8.94 16.51 -11.55
C LEU A 164 7.59 15.81 -11.40
N LEU A 165 7.17 15.04 -12.41
CA LEU A 165 5.96 14.23 -12.33
C LEU A 165 6.06 13.18 -11.22
N PHE A 166 7.21 12.55 -11.04
CA PHE A 166 7.43 11.62 -9.93
C PHE A 166 7.33 12.33 -8.57
N LEU A 167 7.95 13.50 -8.41
CA LEU A 167 7.84 14.28 -7.17
C LEU A 167 6.40 14.68 -6.87
N LEU A 168 5.66 15.10 -7.89
CA LEU A 168 4.24 15.42 -7.76
C LEU A 168 3.43 14.20 -7.30
N HIS A 169 3.68 13.05 -7.92
CA HIS A 169 3.01 11.79 -7.56
C HIS A 169 3.36 11.33 -6.15
N LEU A 170 4.59 11.53 -5.69
CA LEU A 170 5.03 11.20 -4.33
C LEU A 170 4.43 12.17 -3.29
N ALA A 171 4.27 13.45 -3.62
CA ALA A 171 3.68 14.46 -2.74
C ALA A 171 2.17 14.26 -2.54
N PHE A 172 1.48 13.72 -3.54
CA PHE A 172 0.03 13.58 -3.55
C PHE A 172 -0.56 12.81 -2.35
N PRO A 173 -0.09 11.60 -1.96
CA PRO A 173 -0.60 10.89 -0.79
C PRO A 173 -0.24 11.59 0.53
N LEU A 174 0.81 12.43 0.55
CA LEU A 174 1.17 13.22 1.73
C LEU A 174 0.22 14.41 1.94
N LEU A 175 -0.31 14.97 0.86
CA LEU A 175 -1.30 16.05 0.87
C LEU A 175 -2.70 15.54 1.29
N LEU A 176 -3.01 14.26 0.98
CA LEU A 176 -4.26 13.60 1.33
C LEU A 176 -4.17 12.90 2.70
N ARG A 177 -3.79 13.61 3.74
CA ARG A 177 -3.60 13.05 5.09
C ARG A 177 -4.93 12.58 5.70
N GLU A 178 -5.13 11.26 5.75
CA GLU A 178 -6.35 10.60 6.26
C GLU A 178 -6.36 10.46 7.81
N THR A 179 -5.95 11.49 8.54
CA THR A 179 -5.87 11.43 10.01
C THR A 179 -7.25 11.39 10.68
N GLU A 180 -8.29 11.97 10.08
CA GLU A 180 -9.61 12.05 10.66
C GLU A 180 -10.48 10.79 10.51
N LEU A 181 -10.27 10.01 9.45
CA LEU A 181 -11.06 8.78 9.23
C LEU A 181 -10.83 7.70 10.29
N ARG A 182 -9.64 7.67 10.88
CA ARG A 182 -9.31 6.69 11.94
C ARG A 182 -10.02 7.02 13.25
N ALA A 183 -10.12 8.29 13.62
CA ALA A 183 -10.84 8.72 14.82
C ALA A 183 -12.34 8.38 14.72
N GLN A 184 -12.98 8.74 13.61
CA GLN A 184 -14.41 8.49 13.39
C GLN A 184 -14.78 7.01 13.25
N SER A 185 -13.89 6.19 12.66
CA SER A 185 -14.10 4.74 12.63
C SER A 185 -13.94 4.09 14.00
N ALA A 186 -13.12 4.67 14.87
CA ALA A 186 -12.97 4.23 16.25
C ALA A 186 -14.23 4.58 17.07
N ASP A 187 -14.76 5.79 16.93
CA ASP A 187 -15.97 6.24 17.61
C ASP A 187 -17.20 5.42 17.21
N TYR A 188 -17.36 5.13 15.91
CA TYR A 188 -18.44 4.26 15.44
C TYR A 188 -18.32 2.83 15.98
N ARG A 189 -17.10 2.28 15.99
CA ARG A 189 -16.86 0.92 16.54
C ARG A 189 -17.08 0.87 18.04
N SER A 190 -16.63 1.87 18.80
CA SER A 190 -16.86 1.93 20.24
C SER A 190 -18.35 2.00 20.57
N SER A 191 -19.11 2.85 19.88
CA SER A 191 -20.56 2.94 20.04
C SER A 191 -21.28 1.62 19.74
N LEU A 192 -20.81 0.89 18.73
CA LEU A 192 -21.37 -0.40 18.33
C LEU A 192 -21.06 -1.49 19.38
N LEU A 193 -19.84 -1.52 19.91
CA LEU A 193 -19.42 -2.44 20.96
C LEU A 193 -20.15 -2.17 22.28
N ASP A 194 -20.27 -0.91 22.68
CA ASP A 194 -20.98 -0.50 23.88
C ASP A 194 -22.45 -0.93 23.86
N GLN A 195 -23.10 -0.88 22.70
CA GLN A 195 -24.49 -1.33 22.56
C GLN A 195 -24.61 -2.85 22.50
N LEU A 196 -23.63 -3.55 21.91
CA LEU A 196 -23.62 -5.01 21.93
C LEU A 196 -23.39 -5.55 23.34
N ASP A 197 -22.50 -4.93 24.10
CA ASP A 197 -22.19 -5.30 25.48
C ASP A 197 -23.36 -4.98 26.44
N GLY A 198 -23.99 -3.79 26.24
CA GLY A 198 -25.17 -3.36 27.02
C GLY A 198 -26.51 -3.97 26.55
N ARG A 199 -26.51 -4.89 25.60
CA ARG A 199 -27.74 -5.44 24.98
C ARG A 199 -28.74 -6.02 25.99
N THR A 200 -28.25 -6.65 27.03
CA THR A 200 -29.11 -7.26 28.08
C THR A 200 -29.76 -6.17 28.92
N GLU A 201 -29.03 -5.13 29.28
CA GLU A 201 -29.51 -3.98 30.05
C GLU A 201 -30.48 -3.12 29.23
N LEU A 202 -30.18 -2.90 27.96
CA LEU A 202 -31.05 -2.14 27.03
C LEU A 202 -32.39 -2.88 26.80
N ARG A 203 -32.39 -4.21 26.76
CA ARG A 203 -33.62 -5.02 26.68
C ARG A 203 -34.41 -4.94 27.97
N ALA A 204 -33.76 -5.02 29.13
CA ALA A 204 -34.42 -4.92 30.43
C ALA A 204 -35.02 -3.51 30.64
N ALA A 205 -34.38 -2.47 30.14
CA ALA A 205 -34.84 -1.09 30.22
C ALA A 205 -35.89 -0.72 29.13
N GLY A 206 -36.21 -1.61 28.17
CA GLY A 206 -37.14 -1.33 27.08
C GLY A 206 -36.62 -0.29 26.07
N SER A 207 -35.32 0.07 26.09
CA SER A 207 -34.70 1.15 25.32
C SER A 207 -34.07 0.69 24.00
N THR A 208 -34.39 -0.48 23.52
CA THR A 208 -33.79 -1.06 22.30
C THR A 208 -34.03 -0.23 21.04
N GLN A 209 -35.20 0.38 20.90
CA GLN A 209 -35.53 1.24 19.74
C GLN A 209 -34.71 2.54 19.74
N HIS A 210 -34.49 3.14 20.91
CA HIS A 210 -33.67 4.35 21.04
C HIS A 210 -32.21 4.04 20.71
N ALA A 211 -31.68 2.93 21.20
CA ALA A 211 -30.33 2.48 20.94
C ALA A 211 -30.11 2.18 19.44
N GLN A 212 -31.09 1.56 18.77
CA GLN A 212 -31.05 1.37 17.32
C GLN A 212 -31.05 2.68 16.54
N ALA A 213 -31.87 3.65 16.94
CA ALA A 213 -31.91 4.95 16.27
C ALA A 213 -30.56 5.71 16.37
N VAL A 214 -29.90 5.65 17.52
CA VAL A 214 -28.56 6.24 17.72
C VAL A 214 -27.51 5.56 16.85
N LEU A 215 -27.55 4.20 16.70
CA LEU A 215 -26.66 3.47 15.81
C LEU A 215 -26.88 3.80 14.35
N ASP A 216 -28.15 3.88 13.92
CA ASP A 216 -28.49 4.19 12.54
C ASP A 216 -28.06 5.60 12.15
N GLU A 217 -28.18 6.56 13.09
CA GLU A 217 -27.68 7.92 12.88
C GLU A 217 -26.15 7.97 12.79
N ALA A 218 -25.45 7.27 13.68
CA ALA A 218 -23.99 7.17 13.66
C ALA A 218 -23.50 6.48 12.38
N ALA A 219 -24.16 5.40 11.95
CA ALA A 219 -23.86 4.68 10.71
C ALA A 219 -24.11 5.57 9.47
N ALA A 220 -25.22 6.29 9.44
CA ALA A 220 -25.55 7.19 8.34
C ALA A 220 -24.54 8.35 8.24
N THR A 221 -24.12 8.91 9.36
CA THR A 221 -23.11 9.97 9.41
C THR A 221 -21.76 9.46 8.90
N PHE A 222 -21.30 8.33 9.39
CA PHE A 222 -20.08 7.68 8.93
C PHE A 222 -20.11 7.36 7.42
N GLN A 223 -21.23 6.85 6.93
CA GLN A 223 -21.41 6.52 5.50
C GLN A 223 -21.43 7.77 4.62
N ARG A 224 -22.10 8.85 5.04
CA ARG A 224 -22.11 10.13 4.29
C ARG A 224 -20.71 10.73 4.17
N GLU A 225 -19.96 10.74 5.24
CA GLU A 225 -18.59 11.25 5.23
C GLU A 225 -17.66 10.39 4.40
N ARG A 226 -17.76 9.07 4.52
CA ARG A 226 -16.99 8.12 3.71
C ARG A 226 -17.25 8.28 2.21
N THR A 227 -18.51 8.45 1.81
CA THR A 227 -18.89 8.65 0.40
C THR A 227 -18.49 10.03 -0.11
N ALA A 228 -18.63 11.08 0.69
CA ALA A 228 -18.20 12.43 0.31
C ALA A 228 -16.70 12.51 0.07
N ARG A 229 -15.90 11.84 0.91
CA ARG A 229 -14.44 11.77 0.78
C ARG A 229 -14.02 10.85 -0.38
N GLY A 230 -14.71 9.72 -0.56
CA GLY A 230 -14.50 8.83 -1.70
C GLY A 230 -14.64 9.57 -3.03
N ARG A 231 -15.68 10.39 -3.19
CA ARG A 231 -15.87 11.23 -4.38
C ARG A 231 -14.77 12.27 -4.59
N LYS A 232 -14.32 12.95 -3.52
CA LYS A 232 -13.21 13.91 -3.62
C LYS A 232 -11.91 13.23 -4.04
N ARG A 233 -11.65 12.05 -3.51
CA ARG A 233 -10.47 11.24 -3.86
C ARG A 233 -10.54 10.78 -5.32
N GLU A 234 -11.68 10.30 -5.74
CA GLU A 234 -11.92 9.84 -7.12
C GLU A 234 -11.76 10.98 -8.13
N GLN A 235 -12.30 12.17 -7.84
CA GLN A 235 -12.12 13.37 -8.65
C GLN A 235 -10.64 13.81 -8.74
N LEU A 236 -9.88 13.71 -7.65
CA LEU A 236 -8.46 14.03 -7.65
C LEU A 236 -7.62 13.00 -8.40
N PHE A 237 -7.95 11.70 -8.31
CA PHE A 237 -7.29 10.65 -9.09
C PHE A 237 -7.60 10.77 -10.58
N THR A 238 -8.84 11.05 -10.97
CA THR A 238 -9.19 11.28 -12.39
C THR A 238 -8.49 12.51 -12.97
N LEU A 239 -8.26 13.56 -12.19
CA LEU A 239 -7.46 14.70 -12.63
C LEU A 239 -5.97 14.37 -12.82
N LEU A 240 -5.43 13.44 -12.03
CA LEU A 240 -4.04 12.98 -12.14
C LEU A 240 -3.84 11.97 -13.29
N ASP A 241 -4.83 11.15 -13.59
CA ASP A 241 -4.78 10.20 -14.71
C ASP A 241 -4.92 10.87 -16.08
N VAL A 242 -5.39 12.12 -16.13
CA VAL A 242 -5.53 12.94 -17.35
C VAL A 242 -4.28 13.82 -17.61
N LEU A 243 -3.39 13.99 -16.63
CA LEU A 243 -2.11 14.69 -16.75
C LEU A 243 -0.97 13.75 -17.09
#